data_7ec5e462cedb221df9eb67234d76e778
#
_entry.id   7ec5e462cedb221df9eb67234d76e778
#
_cell.length_a   1.000
_cell.length_b   1.000
_cell.length_c   1.000
_cell.angle_alpha   90.00
_cell.angle_beta   90.00
_cell.angle_gamma   90.00
#
_symmetry.space_group_name_H-M   'P 1'
#
loop_
_entity.id
_entity.type
_entity.pdbx_description
1 polymer ?
#
loop_
_entity_poly.entity_id
_entity_poly.type
_entity_poly.pdbx_seq_one_letter_code
_entity_poly.pdbx_strand_id
1 'polypeptide(L)'
;MTRSVRQVFFAFAAFAALIGAANVPSARSLAAAPSDDQAVIAADRAFEKAVAQDPVALAMQTDPAFTWIDATGTLQSRQEILDAFGAGSAPQLVVLTTAVDVQLTTRVYGRLAFVQVHAGRGYSLRVFAKGKDGWRTLHVIELTQPAQAAAASATGAAVPSEEGVITECVNPCKLVPFTPATPAAKAAFADWREMEMGSLTRNMDLWGRHVLDDVLIVDSGGSGTISKAQRIANTLKQKQAGVRTNEVPPVLWARTLDFGDAVLLLMLQQPYKGQPYYAARIYVNRDGRYQMAVSYHTAIASVPDFALSKQLPAK
;
A
#
# COMPACT_ATOMS: atom_id res chain seq x y z
N MET A 1 20.57 -59.84 -54.06
CA MET A 1 19.22 -60.43 -54.15
C MET A 1 18.24 -59.35 -54.48
N THR A 2 17.77 -59.39 -55.69
CA THR A 2 16.80 -58.57 -56.38
C THR A 2 15.39 -58.72 -55.83
N ARG A 3 14.62 -57.66 -55.70
CA ARG A 3 13.18 -57.61 -55.99
C ARG A 3 12.69 -56.15 -56.14
N SER A 4 12.50 -55.85 -57.33
CA SER A 4 11.56 -55.10 -58.13
C SER A 4 10.14 -55.17 -57.58
N VAL A 5 9.38 -54.09 -57.64
CA VAL A 5 7.97 -54.09 -58.05
C VAL A 5 7.29 -52.74 -58.01
N ARG A 6 6.89 -52.32 -59.16
CA ARG A 6 5.58 -51.86 -59.68
C ARG A 6 5.08 -50.47 -59.24
N GLN A 7 5.18 -49.58 -60.21
CA GLN A 7 4.35 -48.43 -60.42
C GLN A 7 2.89 -48.82 -60.71
N VAL A 8 1.97 -48.18 -60.07
CA VAL A 8 0.56 -48.11 -60.46
C VAL A 8 0.20 -46.66 -60.69
N PHE A 9 -0.05 -46.30 -61.95
CA PHE A 9 -0.65 -45.03 -62.36
C PHE A 9 -2.16 -45.10 -62.10
N PHE A 10 -2.70 -44.07 -61.36
CA PHE A 10 -4.11 -43.75 -61.40
C PHE A 10 -4.26 -42.31 -61.88
N ALA A 11 -4.86 -42.20 -63.07
CA ALA A 11 -5.36 -40.95 -63.56
C ALA A 11 -6.67 -40.58 -62.81
N PHE A 12 -6.80 -39.43 -62.31
CA PHE A 12 -8.08 -38.87 -61.84
C PHE A 12 -8.36 -37.50 -62.44
N ALA A 13 -9.57 -37.46 -62.98
CA ALA A 13 -10.17 -36.39 -63.71
C ALA A 13 -10.29 -35.10 -62.99
N ALA A 14 -10.09 -34.02 -63.71
CA ALA A 14 -10.38 -32.63 -63.25
C ALA A 14 -11.88 -32.43 -63.06
N PHE A 15 -12.28 -32.08 -61.85
CA PHE A 15 -13.60 -31.47 -61.53
C PHE A 15 -13.37 -30.05 -61.09
N ALA A 16 -13.68 -29.09 -61.97
CA ALA A 16 -13.71 -27.69 -61.67
C ALA A 16 -14.99 -27.37 -60.87
N ALA A 17 -14.88 -27.18 -59.56
CA ALA A 17 -15.95 -26.63 -58.74
C ALA A 17 -15.68 -25.15 -58.52
N LEU A 18 -16.49 -24.33 -59.13
CA LEU A 18 -16.62 -22.89 -58.76
C LEU A 18 -17.17 -22.82 -57.34
N ILE A 19 -16.32 -22.54 -56.35
CA ILE A 19 -16.74 -22.17 -55.01
C ILE A 19 -16.81 -20.66 -54.97
N GLY A 20 -18.04 -20.12 -54.91
CA GLY A 20 -18.32 -18.71 -54.69
C GLY A 20 -17.65 -18.25 -53.40
N ALA A 21 -16.88 -17.17 -53.48
CA ALA A 21 -16.30 -16.49 -52.32
C ALA A 21 -17.42 -15.92 -51.43
N ALA A 22 -17.86 -16.70 -50.44
CA ALA A 22 -18.68 -16.18 -49.37
C ALA A 22 -17.78 -15.23 -48.55
N ASN A 23 -18.07 -13.95 -48.56
CA ASN A 23 -17.50 -12.98 -47.65
C ASN A 23 -17.88 -13.40 -46.23
N VAL A 24 -17.01 -14.12 -45.55
CA VAL A 24 -17.10 -14.36 -44.12
C VAL A 24 -16.73 -13.03 -43.44
N PRO A 25 -17.64 -12.41 -42.73
CA PRO A 25 -17.29 -11.21 -41.98
C PRO A 25 -16.20 -11.58 -40.97
N SER A 26 -15.02 -10.97 -41.10
CA SER A 26 -13.95 -11.11 -40.12
C SER A 26 -14.53 -10.82 -38.75
N ALA A 27 -14.67 -11.86 -37.94
CA ALA A 27 -15.02 -11.68 -36.53
C ALA A 27 -13.91 -10.80 -35.91
N ARG A 28 -14.24 -9.54 -35.68
CA ARG A 28 -13.38 -8.68 -34.87
C ARG A 28 -13.23 -9.39 -33.53
N SER A 29 -12.05 -9.92 -33.28
CA SER A 29 -11.66 -10.39 -31.97
C SER A 29 -11.83 -9.23 -31.01
N LEU A 30 -12.88 -9.24 -30.22
CA LEU A 30 -13.02 -8.32 -29.10
C LEU A 30 -11.87 -8.66 -28.16
N ALA A 31 -10.86 -7.80 -28.12
CA ALA A 31 -9.79 -7.93 -27.12
C ALA A 31 -10.45 -8.04 -25.76
N ALA A 32 -10.07 -9.08 -25.00
CA ALA A 32 -10.56 -9.25 -23.63
C ALA A 32 -10.24 -7.99 -22.82
N ALA A 33 -11.18 -7.56 -21.99
CA ALA A 33 -10.93 -6.43 -21.10
C ALA A 33 -9.71 -6.75 -20.22
N PRO A 34 -8.82 -5.76 -19.97
CA PRO A 34 -7.66 -5.97 -19.12
C PRO A 34 -8.09 -6.43 -17.73
N SER A 35 -7.29 -7.29 -17.09
CA SER A 35 -7.49 -7.64 -15.69
C SER A 35 -7.39 -6.38 -14.80
N ASP A 36 -8.00 -6.41 -13.61
CA ASP A 36 -7.92 -5.27 -12.69
C ASP A 36 -6.46 -4.93 -12.34
N ASP A 37 -5.56 -5.90 -12.20
CA ASP A 37 -4.13 -5.65 -11.97
C ASP A 37 -3.49 -4.88 -13.13
N GLN A 38 -3.77 -5.27 -14.37
CA GLN A 38 -3.27 -4.57 -15.56
C GLN A 38 -3.83 -3.14 -15.65
N ALA A 39 -5.10 -2.97 -15.31
CA ALA A 39 -5.75 -1.66 -15.30
C ALA A 39 -5.16 -0.74 -14.22
N VAL A 40 -4.83 -1.25 -13.04
CA VAL A 40 -4.16 -0.51 -11.96
C VAL A 40 -2.74 -0.12 -12.36
N ILE A 41 -1.96 -1.03 -12.96
CA ILE A 41 -0.61 -0.72 -13.46
C ILE A 41 -0.66 0.34 -14.55
N ALA A 42 -1.66 0.29 -15.43
CA ALA A 42 -1.85 1.33 -16.45
C ALA A 42 -2.19 2.70 -15.84
N ALA A 43 -3.04 2.72 -14.80
CA ALA A 43 -3.36 3.94 -14.06
C ALA A 43 -2.14 4.50 -13.33
N ASP A 44 -1.29 3.64 -12.76
CA ASP A 44 -0.05 4.05 -12.11
C ASP A 44 0.93 4.74 -13.07
N ARG A 45 1.14 4.16 -14.24
CA ARG A 45 1.97 4.78 -15.30
C ARG A 45 1.40 6.10 -15.79
N ALA A 46 0.07 6.19 -15.92
CA ALA A 46 -0.60 7.44 -16.29
C ALA A 46 -0.42 8.51 -15.21
N PHE A 47 -0.51 8.14 -13.94
CA PHE A 47 -0.23 9.02 -12.81
C PHE A 47 1.23 9.51 -12.81
N GLU A 48 2.23 8.62 -12.95
CA GLU A 48 3.65 9.01 -13.04
C GLU A 48 3.90 10.02 -14.16
N LYS A 49 3.34 9.76 -15.34
CA LYS A 49 3.46 10.67 -16.47
C LYS A 49 2.82 12.04 -16.17
N ALA A 50 1.67 12.03 -15.53
CA ALA A 50 0.96 13.27 -15.17
C ALA A 50 1.75 14.09 -14.14
N VAL A 51 2.29 13.44 -13.11
CA VAL A 51 3.17 14.08 -12.10
C VAL A 51 4.38 14.74 -12.74
N ALA A 52 4.95 14.13 -13.78
CA ALA A 52 6.15 14.65 -14.41
C ALA A 52 5.91 15.89 -15.28
N GLN A 53 4.70 16.09 -15.84
CA GLN A 53 4.56 16.99 -16.98
C GLN A 53 3.24 17.78 -17.09
N ASP A 54 2.14 17.34 -16.43
CA ASP A 54 0.82 17.83 -16.78
C ASP A 54 -0.14 17.93 -15.57
N PRO A 55 -0.34 19.14 -15.02
CA PRO A 55 -1.25 19.33 -13.89
C PRO A 55 -2.71 19.03 -14.22
N VAL A 56 -3.13 19.20 -15.49
CA VAL A 56 -4.51 18.88 -15.90
C VAL A 56 -4.70 17.37 -15.91
N ALA A 57 -3.75 16.64 -16.51
CA ALA A 57 -3.76 15.18 -16.46
C ALA A 57 -3.67 14.67 -15.01
N LEU A 58 -2.85 15.28 -14.16
CA LEU A 58 -2.78 14.92 -12.74
C LEU A 58 -4.12 15.10 -12.03
N ALA A 59 -4.82 16.20 -12.30
CA ALA A 59 -6.16 16.41 -11.76
C ALA A 59 -7.15 15.34 -12.23
N MET A 60 -7.02 14.79 -13.43
CA MET A 60 -7.85 13.72 -13.96
C MET A 60 -7.48 12.34 -13.39
N GLN A 61 -6.20 12.10 -13.14
CA GLN A 61 -5.69 10.83 -12.61
C GLN A 61 -5.85 10.69 -11.10
N THR A 62 -6.11 11.77 -10.37
CA THR A 62 -6.26 11.75 -8.92
C THR A 62 -7.71 11.77 -8.46
N ASP A 63 -8.02 11.04 -7.40
CA ASP A 63 -9.30 11.08 -6.69
C ASP A 63 -9.49 12.46 -6.03
N PRO A 64 -10.72 12.99 -5.90
CA PRO A 64 -10.98 14.23 -5.16
C PRO A 64 -10.44 14.21 -3.72
N ALA A 65 -10.36 13.03 -3.10
CA ALA A 65 -9.84 12.82 -1.76
C ALA A 65 -8.32 12.57 -1.71
N PHE A 66 -7.62 12.74 -2.84
CA PHE A 66 -6.19 12.45 -2.98
C PHE A 66 -5.34 13.19 -1.95
N THR A 67 -4.35 12.47 -1.42
CA THR A 67 -3.31 13.02 -0.55
C THR A 67 -1.95 12.39 -0.89
N TRP A 68 -0.88 13.13 -0.60
CA TRP A 68 0.48 12.68 -0.80
C TRP A 68 1.32 12.94 0.46
N ILE A 69 2.02 11.94 0.93
CA ILE A 69 3.06 12.06 1.94
C ILE A 69 4.38 11.80 1.23
N ASP A 70 5.17 12.82 1.06
CA ASP A 70 6.48 12.72 0.40
C ASP A 70 7.52 12.05 1.31
N ALA A 71 8.72 11.78 0.77
CA ALA A 71 9.79 11.12 1.51
C ALA A 71 10.37 11.96 2.65
N THR A 72 10.05 13.25 2.74
CA THR A 72 10.37 14.12 3.89
C THR A 72 9.30 14.07 4.97
N GLY A 73 8.17 13.40 4.70
CA GLY A 73 7.02 13.31 5.57
C GLY A 73 6.09 14.53 5.51
N THR A 74 6.13 15.31 4.43
CA THR A 74 5.19 16.40 4.20
C THR A 74 3.88 15.83 3.65
N LEU A 75 2.78 16.04 4.38
CA LEU A 75 1.43 15.69 3.93
C LEU A 75 0.85 16.82 3.10
N GLN A 76 0.48 16.53 1.88
CA GLN A 76 -0.14 17.48 0.94
C GLN A 76 -1.50 16.97 0.48
N SER A 77 -2.47 17.86 0.39
CA SER A 77 -3.76 17.62 -0.25
C SER A 77 -3.64 17.70 -1.77
N ARG A 78 -4.66 17.21 -2.47
CA ARG A 78 -4.77 17.34 -3.92
C ARG A 78 -4.64 18.79 -4.40
N GLN A 79 -5.30 19.72 -3.72
CA GLN A 79 -5.28 21.14 -4.08
C GLN A 79 -3.89 21.73 -3.94
N GLU A 80 -3.21 21.50 -2.81
CA GLU A 80 -1.85 21.99 -2.57
C GLU A 80 -0.87 21.50 -3.63
N ILE A 81 -1.01 20.26 -4.09
CA ILE A 81 -0.18 19.70 -5.16
C ILE A 81 -0.46 20.38 -6.50
N LEU A 82 -1.73 20.59 -6.85
CA LEU A 82 -2.09 21.27 -8.09
C LEU A 82 -1.63 22.74 -8.09
N ASP A 83 -1.72 23.41 -6.95
CA ASP A 83 -1.24 24.79 -6.77
C ASP A 83 0.29 24.86 -6.90
N ALA A 84 1.02 23.88 -6.36
CA ALA A 84 2.46 23.78 -6.48
C ALA A 84 2.92 23.66 -7.95
N PHE A 85 2.19 22.93 -8.78
CA PHE A 85 2.44 22.89 -10.22
C PHE A 85 2.31 24.28 -10.86
N GLY A 86 1.24 25.02 -10.50
CA GLY A 86 1.04 26.38 -10.98
C GLY A 86 2.17 27.34 -10.57
N ALA A 87 2.82 27.08 -9.44
CA ALA A 87 3.96 27.83 -8.93
C ALA A 87 5.32 27.34 -9.47
N GLY A 88 5.35 26.33 -10.34
CA GLY A 88 6.59 25.73 -10.86
C GLY A 88 7.33 24.82 -9.88
N SER A 89 6.67 24.38 -8.81
CA SER A 89 7.22 23.54 -7.76
C SER A 89 6.59 22.14 -7.78
N ALA A 90 6.47 21.52 -8.95
CA ALA A 90 5.87 20.20 -9.10
C ALA A 90 6.52 19.16 -8.16
N PRO A 91 5.72 18.35 -7.47
CA PRO A 91 6.27 17.28 -6.64
C PRO A 91 6.99 16.24 -7.50
N GLN A 92 7.97 15.56 -6.93
CA GLN A 92 8.73 14.53 -7.61
C GLN A 92 8.58 13.21 -6.87
N LEU A 93 8.26 12.15 -7.61
CA LEU A 93 8.26 10.79 -7.08
C LEU A 93 9.67 10.34 -6.73
N VAL A 94 9.82 9.77 -5.54
CA VAL A 94 11.10 9.21 -5.04
C VAL A 94 11.55 8.01 -5.87
N VAL A 95 10.60 7.26 -6.42
CA VAL A 95 10.84 6.10 -7.28
C VAL A 95 9.87 6.09 -8.44
N LEU A 96 10.40 5.86 -9.65
CA LEU A 96 9.61 5.69 -10.87
C LEU A 96 9.54 4.21 -11.27
N THR A 97 8.47 3.80 -11.93
CA THR A 97 8.33 2.43 -12.49
C THR A 97 9.32 2.15 -13.61
N THR A 98 9.97 3.18 -14.14
CA THR A 98 11.03 3.09 -15.15
C THR A 98 12.44 3.07 -14.58
N ALA A 99 12.59 3.11 -13.24
CA ALA A 99 13.91 3.06 -12.60
C ALA A 99 14.61 1.72 -12.87
N VAL A 100 15.95 1.76 -12.85
CA VAL A 100 16.77 0.54 -12.96
C VAL A 100 16.53 -0.33 -11.72
N ASP A 101 16.41 -1.64 -11.92
CA ASP A 101 16.17 -2.65 -10.86
C ASP A 101 14.89 -2.41 -10.04
N VAL A 102 13.88 -1.78 -10.67
CA VAL A 102 12.60 -1.54 -10.01
C VAL A 102 11.87 -2.85 -9.71
N GLN A 103 11.34 -2.95 -8.51
CA GLN A 103 10.45 -4.01 -8.09
C GLN A 103 9.03 -3.45 -7.93
N LEU A 104 8.06 -4.14 -8.52
CA LEU A 104 6.66 -3.78 -8.48
C LEU A 104 5.86 -4.89 -7.78
N THR A 105 5.01 -4.48 -6.85
CA THR A 105 4.00 -5.37 -6.27
C THR A 105 2.65 -4.70 -6.40
N THR A 106 1.71 -5.35 -7.07
CA THR A 106 0.34 -4.87 -7.26
C THR A 106 -0.63 -5.82 -6.59
N ARG A 107 -1.64 -5.27 -5.91
CA ARG A 107 -2.76 -6.06 -5.37
C ARG A 107 -4.06 -5.28 -5.47
N VAL A 108 -5.14 -6.01 -5.73
CA VAL A 108 -6.49 -5.47 -5.85
C VAL A 108 -7.40 -6.08 -4.78
N TYR A 109 -8.15 -5.22 -4.09
CA TYR A 109 -9.12 -5.57 -3.07
C TYR A 109 -10.46 -4.89 -3.37
N GLY A 110 -11.23 -5.49 -4.27
CA GLY A 110 -12.48 -4.91 -4.74
C GLY A 110 -12.29 -3.54 -5.40
N ARG A 111 -12.71 -2.46 -4.74
CA ARG A 111 -12.59 -1.08 -5.24
C ARG A 111 -11.34 -0.34 -4.76
N LEU A 112 -10.50 -0.97 -3.96
CA LEU A 112 -9.22 -0.46 -3.52
C LEU A 112 -8.10 -1.30 -4.12
N ALA A 113 -7.04 -0.66 -4.59
CA ALA A 113 -5.84 -1.33 -5.05
C ALA A 113 -4.60 -0.56 -4.61
N PHE A 114 -3.43 -1.20 -4.69
CA PHE A 114 -2.17 -0.50 -4.54
C PHE A 114 -1.12 -1.00 -5.52
N VAL A 115 -0.17 -0.13 -5.80
CA VAL A 115 1.12 -0.44 -6.42
C VAL A 115 2.21 -0.03 -5.45
N GLN A 116 3.03 -0.99 -5.03
CA GLN A 116 4.29 -0.70 -4.37
C GLN A 116 5.37 -0.60 -5.44
N VAL A 117 6.11 0.49 -5.42
CA VAL A 117 7.29 0.70 -6.28
C VAL A 117 8.52 0.79 -5.38
N HIS A 118 9.53 -0.02 -5.66
CA HIS A 118 10.77 -0.05 -4.88
C HIS A 118 11.98 -0.08 -5.82
N ALA A 119 12.94 0.80 -5.61
CA ALA A 119 14.25 0.74 -6.25
C ALA A 119 15.32 1.30 -5.31
N GLY A 120 16.41 0.57 -5.16
CA GLY A 120 17.48 0.94 -4.23
C GLY A 120 16.99 1.11 -2.80
N ARG A 121 17.00 2.34 -2.28
CA ARG A 121 16.52 2.70 -0.93
C ARG A 121 15.17 3.42 -0.95
N GLY A 122 14.64 3.71 -2.12
CA GLY A 122 13.37 4.40 -2.31
C GLY A 122 12.20 3.43 -2.33
N TYR A 123 11.14 3.78 -1.62
CA TYR A 123 9.87 3.06 -1.60
C TYR A 123 8.74 4.04 -1.81
N SER A 124 7.78 3.68 -2.65
CA SER A 124 6.53 4.39 -2.86
C SER A 124 5.37 3.40 -2.78
N LEU A 125 4.39 3.69 -1.96
CA LEU A 125 3.09 3.02 -1.99
C LEU A 125 2.07 3.96 -2.61
N ARG A 126 1.49 3.55 -3.72
CA ARG A 126 0.46 4.29 -4.44
C ARG A 126 -0.83 3.52 -4.35
N VAL A 127 -1.83 4.14 -3.76
CA VAL A 127 -3.15 3.55 -3.51
C VAL A 127 -4.14 4.12 -4.49
N PHE A 128 -4.96 3.25 -5.06
CA PHE A 128 -5.93 3.56 -6.12
C PHE A 128 -7.34 3.23 -5.67
N ALA A 129 -8.28 4.09 -6.02
CA ALA A 129 -9.70 3.87 -5.86
C ALA A 129 -10.37 3.64 -7.23
N LYS A 130 -11.23 2.61 -7.33
CA LYS A 130 -12.01 2.32 -8.54
C LYS A 130 -13.32 3.08 -8.51
N GLY A 131 -13.43 4.09 -9.36
CA GLY A 131 -14.64 4.84 -9.64
C GLY A 131 -15.36 4.34 -10.90
N LYS A 132 -16.40 5.08 -11.32
CA LYS A 132 -17.14 4.79 -12.57
C LYS A 132 -16.26 4.91 -13.82
N ASP A 133 -15.26 5.79 -13.78
CA ASP A 133 -14.37 6.10 -14.90
C ASP A 133 -13.05 5.32 -14.84
N GLY A 134 -12.94 4.32 -13.97
CA GLY A 134 -11.73 3.50 -13.78
C GLY A 134 -10.97 3.81 -12.50
N TRP A 135 -9.70 3.44 -12.47
CA TRP A 135 -8.82 3.60 -11.32
C TRP A 135 -8.24 5.01 -11.27
N ARG A 136 -8.27 5.64 -10.09
CA ARG A 136 -7.64 6.95 -9.82
C ARG A 136 -6.77 6.85 -8.60
N THR A 137 -5.65 7.56 -8.60
CA THR A 137 -4.75 7.62 -7.44
C THR A 137 -5.44 8.33 -6.28
N LEU A 138 -5.52 7.64 -5.15
CA LEU A 138 -6.18 8.09 -3.93
C LEU A 138 -5.18 8.59 -2.89
N HIS A 139 -4.04 7.91 -2.78
CA HIS A 139 -3.01 8.23 -1.80
C HIS A 139 -1.63 7.81 -2.30
N VAL A 140 -0.63 8.62 -1.98
CA VAL A 140 0.78 8.26 -2.15
C VAL A 140 1.48 8.46 -0.82
N ILE A 141 2.29 7.49 -0.42
CA ILE A 141 3.25 7.64 0.68
C ILE A 141 4.61 7.15 0.22
N GLU A 142 5.61 7.97 0.41
CA GLU A 142 6.97 7.72 0.00
C GLU A 142 7.91 7.72 1.19
N LEU A 143 8.99 6.97 1.07
CA LEU A 143 10.06 6.98 2.05
C LEU A 143 11.40 6.60 1.40
N THR A 144 12.47 7.04 2.03
CA THR A 144 13.83 6.61 1.72
C THR A 144 14.41 5.95 2.95
N GLN A 145 14.85 4.70 2.82
CA GLN A 145 15.50 3.99 3.90
C GLN A 145 16.98 4.40 4.04
N PRO A 146 17.57 4.39 5.24
CA PRO A 146 18.98 4.65 5.45
C PRO A 146 19.84 3.56 4.77
N ALA A 147 21.10 3.86 4.50
CA ALA A 147 22.05 2.89 3.91
C ALA A 147 22.32 1.69 4.84
N GLN A 148 22.23 1.92 6.15
CA GLN A 148 22.24 0.88 7.18
C GLN A 148 20.99 1.06 8.03
N ALA A 149 20.35 -0.05 8.42
CA ALA A 149 19.25 0.05 9.37
C ALA A 149 19.71 0.84 10.58
N ALA A 150 18.98 1.91 10.90
CA ALA A 150 19.27 2.65 12.12
C ALA A 150 19.17 1.66 13.30
N ALA A 151 20.19 1.63 14.14
CA ALA A 151 20.24 0.70 15.27
C ALA A 151 18.94 0.86 16.08
N ALA A 152 18.12 -0.20 16.08
CA ALA A 152 16.85 -0.34 16.82
C ALA A 152 16.04 0.96 16.88
N SER A 153 15.68 1.49 15.71
CA SER A 153 15.16 2.84 15.66
C SER A 153 13.66 2.91 15.67
N ALA A 154 13.31 3.84 16.30
CA ALA A 154 12.39 4.96 16.14
C ALA A 154 10.90 4.65 15.86
N THR A 155 10.53 3.63 15.18
CA THR A 155 9.13 3.26 14.95
C THR A 155 8.71 2.04 15.77
N GLY A 156 9.02 2.03 17.05
CA GLY A 156 8.72 0.94 17.98
C GLY A 156 9.96 0.33 18.64
N ALA A 157 10.97 1.15 18.92
CA ALA A 157 12.10 0.72 19.75
C ALA A 157 11.57 0.29 21.12
N ALA A 158 11.92 -0.93 21.51
CA ALA A 158 11.67 -1.41 22.84
C ALA A 158 12.30 -0.45 23.85
N VAL A 159 11.48 0.17 24.69
CA VAL A 159 11.98 0.95 25.81
C VAL A 159 12.68 -0.02 26.77
N PRO A 160 13.96 0.20 27.15
CA PRO A 160 14.58 -0.58 28.20
C PRO A 160 13.76 -0.48 29.50
N SER A 161 13.61 -1.58 30.18
CA SER A 161 12.57 -1.93 31.13
C SER A 161 12.58 -1.23 32.49
N GLU A 162 13.34 -0.18 32.73
CA GLU A 162 13.44 0.39 34.08
C GLU A 162 12.76 1.74 34.30
N GLU A 163 12.45 2.47 33.24
CA GLU A 163 11.69 3.72 33.37
C GLU A 163 10.47 3.71 32.44
N GLY A 164 9.33 3.32 32.98
CA GLY A 164 8.05 3.52 32.32
C GLY A 164 7.62 2.34 31.45
N VAL A 165 7.41 1.18 32.05
CA VAL A 165 6.53 0.17 31.46
C VAL A 165 5.19 0.86 31.25
N ILE A 166 4.85 1.18 29.98
CA ILE A 166 3.51 1.65 29.62
C ILE A 166 2.57 0.48 29.84
N THR A 167 2.09 0.31 31.07
CA THR A 167 1.12 -0.71 31.45
C THR A 167 -0.29 -0.31 31.07
N GLU A 168 -0.52 0.97 30.80
CA GLU A 168 -1.80 1.53 30.39
C GLU A 168 -1.71 2.22 29.03
N CYS A 169 -2.24 1.57 28.02
CA CYS A 169 -2.50 2.20 26.73
C CYS A 169 -3.84 2.95 26.82
N VAL A 170 -3.80 4.28 26.94
CA VAL A 170 -5.00 5.12 26.86
C VAL A 170 -5.30 5.46 25.40
N ASN A 171 -4.37 6.06 24.70
CA ASN A 171 -4.44 6.33 23.27
C ASN A 171 -3.45 5.39 22.54
N PRO A 172 -3.87 4.55 21.63
CA PRO A 172 -5.20 4.43 21.02
C PRO A 172 -6.15 3.41 21.69
N CYS A 173 -5.77 2.75 22.77
CA CYS A 173 -6.49 1.58 23.25
C CYS A 173 -7.88 1.90 23.83
N LYS A 174 -8.00 3.02 24.54
CA LYS A 174 -9.26 3.47 25.15
C LYS A 174 -9.87 4.65 24.39
N LEU A 175 -9.05 5.60 23.98
CA LEU A 175 -9.45 6.84 23.33
C LEU A 175 -8.65 7.11 22.07
N VAL A 176 -9.22 7.80 21.11
CA VAL A 176 -8.54 8.32 19.91
C VAL A 176 -9.11 9.70 19.56
N PRO A 177 -8.32 10.60 18.95
CA PRO A 177 -8.75 11.95 18.60
C PRO A 177 -9.58 12.01 17.31
N PHE A 178 -10.23 10.91 16.92
CA PHE A 178 -11.10 10.82 15.74
C PHE A 178 -12.16 9.75 15.91
N THR A 179 -13.21 9.81 15.07
CA THR A 179 -14.28 8.81 15.06
C THR A 179 -14.40 8.22 13.67
N PRO A 180 -14.17 6.90 13.50
CA PRO A 180 -14.43 6.24 12.22
C PRO A 180 -15.91 6.37 11.84
N ALA A 181 -16.19 6.84 10.61
CA ALA A 181 -17.54 7.24 10.22
C ALA A 181 -18.43 6.04 9.84
N THR A 182 -17.87 5.03 9.16
CA THR A 182 -18.62 3.92 8.59
C THR A 182 -18.49 2.64 9.42
N PRO A 183 -19.42 1.67 9.29
CA PRO A 183 -19.29 0.37 9.95
C PRO A 183 -17.99 -0.36 9.61
N ALA A 184 -17.58 -0.39 8.34
CA ALA A 184 -16.33 -1.00 7.90
C ALA A 184 -15.11 -0.32 8.52
N ALA A 185 -15.06 1.02 8.52
CA ALA A 185 -13.98 1.78 9.16
C ALA A 185 -13.92 1.54 10.68
N LYS A 186 -15.07 1.42 11.36
CA LYS A 186 -15.15 1.07 12.79
C LYS A 186 -14.59 -0.32 13.06
N ALA A 187 -14.97 -1.30 12.23
CA ALA A 187 -14.49 -2.67 12.35
C ALA A 187 -12.99 -2.77 12.08
N ALA A 188 -12.50 -2.20 10.97
CA ALA A 188 -11.07 -2.18 10.64
C ALA A 188 -10.23 -1.50 11.75
N PHE A 189 -10.76 -0.43 12.34
CA PHE A 189 -10.08 0.25 13.44
C PHE A 189 -10.10 -0.57 14.73
N ALA A 190 -11.16 -1.31 15.02
CA ALA A 190 -11.21 -2.24 16.16
C ALA A 190 -10.19 -3.37 15.99
N ASP A 191 -10.12 -3.99 14.81
CA ASP A 191 -9.13 -5.02 14.49
C ASP A 191 -7.68 -4.47 14.56
N TRP A 192 -7.44 -3.23 14.10
CA TRP A 192 -6.15 -2.57 14.29
C TRP A 192 -5.79 -2.43 15.77
N ARG A 193 -6.72 -2.01 16.64
CA ARG A 193 -6.47 -1.88 18.09
C ARG A 193 -6.12 -3.22 18.73
N GLU A 194 -6.82 -4.30 18.38
CA GLU A 194 -6.50 -5.65 18.86
C GLU A 194 -5.11 -6.11 18.38
N MET A 195 -4.76 -5.80 17.14
CA MET A 195 -3.43 -6.06 16.60
C MET A 195 -2.34 -5.32 17.41
N GLU A 196 -2.56 -4.03 17.71
CA GLU A 196 -1.61 -3.24 18.51
C GLU A 196 -1.52 -3.76 19.96
N MET A 197 -2.62 -4.24 20.54
CA MET A 197 -2.58 -4.95 21.83
C MET A 197 -1.73 -6.21 21.76
N GLY A 198 -1.78 -6.95 20.65
CA GLY A 198 -0.87 -8.06 20.38
C GLY A 198 0.60 -7.63 20.36
N SER A 199 0.90 -6.49 19.71
CA SER A 199 2.24 -5.89 19.73
C SER A 199 2.68 -5.49 21.13
N LEU A 200 1.83 -4.75 21.86
CA LEU A 200 2.11 -4.26 23.21
C LEU A 200 2.44 -5.41 24.18
N THR A 201 1.64 -6.45 24.16
CA THR A 201 1.80 -7.62 25.05
C THR A 201 2.76 -8.67 24.51
N ARG A 202 3.32 -8.46 23.30
CA ARG A 202 4.12 -9.46 22.57
C ARG A 202 3.41 -10.81 22.40
N ASN A 203 2.09 -10.76 22.30
CA ASN A 203 1.26 -11.89 21.92
C ASN A 203 1.19 -11.95 20.38
N MET A 204 2.13 -12.68 19.79
CA MET A 204 2.25 -12.78 18.33
C MET A 204 1.14 -13.61 17.69
N ASP A 205 0.46 -14.45 18.44
CA ASP A 205 -0.73 -15.15 17.96
C ASP A 205 -1.91 -14.18 17.82
N LEU A 206 -2.09 -13.27 18.77
CA LEU A 206 -3.07 -12.18 18.66
C LEU A 206 -2.73 -11.26 17.50
N TRP A 207 -1.50 -10.75 17.43
CA TRP A 207 -1.04 -9.89 16.35
C TRP A 207 -1.24 -10.56 14.98
N GLY A 208 -0.82 -11.81 14.84
CA GLY A 208 -0.84 -12.57 13.60
C GLY A 208 -2.25 -12.83 13.04
N ARG A 209 -3.28 -12.88 13.90
CA ARG A 209 -4.68 -13.04 13.47
C ARG A 209 -5.23 -11.84 12.72
N HIS A 210 -4.67 -10.65 12.95
CA HIS A 210 -5.09 -9.39 12.32
C HIS A 210 -4.18 -8.96 11.17
N VAL A 211 -3.29 -9.85 10.70
CA VAL A 211 -2.31 -9.54 9.66
C VAL A 211 -2.32 -10.64 8.60
N LEU A 212 -2.39 -10.28 7.33
CA LEU A 212 -2.29 -11.23 6.22
C LEU A 212 -0.91 -11.88 6.16
N ASP A 213 -0.82 -13.12 5.68
CA ASP A 213 0.45 -13.85 5.59
C ASP A 213 1.42 -13.19 4.61
N ASP A 214 0.90 -12.54 3.59
CA ASP A 214 1.63 -11.83 2.55
C ASP A 214 1.69 -10.30 2.77
N VAL A 215 1.51 -9.84 4.02
CA VAL A 215 1.58 -8.42 4.38
C VAL A 215 2.87 -7.74 3.91
N LEU A 216 2.74 -6.49 3.48
CA LEU A 216 3.87 -5.61 3.17
C LEU A 216 4.07 -4.60 4.30
N ILE A 217 5.17 -4.69 5.02
CA ILE A 217 5.54 -3.75 6.08
C ILE A 217 6.84 -3.07 5.68
N VAL A 218 6.81 -1.73 5.57
CA VAL A 218 7.98 -0.90 5.23
C VAL A 218 7.97 0.34 6.12
N ASP A 219 9.13 0.68 6.66
CA ASP A 219 9.30 1.91 7.44
C ASP A 219 10.60 2.63 7.07
N SER A 220 10.63 3.94 7.29
CA SER A 220 11.77 4.79 6.95
C SER A 220 13.01 4.57 7.82
N GLY A 221 12.88 3.89 8.95
CA GLY A 221 14.00 3.49 9.83
C GLY A 221 14.53 2.09 9.56
N GLY A 222 13.84 1.30 8.74
CA GLY A 222 14.13 -0.09 8.44
C GLY A 222 15.16 -0.30 7.34
N SER A 223 15.36 -1.54 6.99
CA SER A 223 16.15 -1.98 5.83
C SER A 223 15.38 -3.06 5.07
N GLY A 224 14.67 -2.64 4.02
CA GLY A 224 13.84 -3.54 3.20
C GLY A 224 12.42 -3.71 3.73
N THR A 225 11.69 -4.62 3.10
CA THR A 225 10.34 -5.02 3.47
C THR A 225 10.39 -6.10 4.54
N ILE A 226 9.54 -5.98 5.57
CA ILE A 226 9.45 -6.95 6.65
C ILE A 226 8.25 -7.86 6.40
N SER A 227 8.46 -9.19 6.35
CA SER A 227 7.38 -10.16 6.27
C SER A 227 6.73 -10.42 7.64
N LYS A 228 5.50 -10.99 7.64
CA LYS A 228 4.83 -11.44 8.86
C LYS A 228 5.71 -12.37 9.70
N ALA A 229 6.33 -13.36 9.06
CA ALA A 229 7.21 -14.33 9.74
C ALA A 229 8.42 -13.63 10.38
N GLN A 230 9.08 -12.71 9.67
CA GLN A 230 10.20 -11.94 10.21
C GLN A 230 9.76 -11.06 11.40
N ARG A 231 8.60 -10.39 11.30
CA ARG A 231 8.07 -9.57 12.40
C ARG A 231 7.82 -10.41 13.64
N ILE A 232 7.19 -11.58 13.50
CA ILE A 232 6.95 -12.52 14.59
C ILE A 232 8.27 -12.97 15.21
N ALA A 233 9.22 -13.45 14.40
CA ALA A 233 10.51 -13.93 14.88
C ALA A 233 11.30 -12.84 15.64
N ASN A 234 11.34 -11.62 15.09
CA ASN A 234 12.01 -10.49 15.73
C ASN A 234 11.39 -10.16 17.09
N THR A 235 10.05 -10.14 17.18
CA THR A 235 9.35 -9.84 18.43
C THR A 235 9.56 -10.93 19.48
N LEU A 236 9.53 -12.21 19.09
CA LEU A 236 9.81 -13.33 20.00
C LEU A 236 11.25 -13.30 20.49
N LYS A 237 12.23 -12.99 19.63
CA LYS A 237 13.62 -12.81 20.02
C LYS A 237 13.77 -11.67 21.04
N GLN A 238 13.11 -10.54 20.85
CA GLN A 238 13.10 -9.44 21.81
C GLN A 238 12.46 -9.86 23.15
N LYS A 239 11.36 -10.63 23.12
CA LYS A 239 10.73 -11.18 24.33
C LYS A 239 11.68 -12.10 25.09
N GLN A 240 12.39 -12.99 24.40
CA GLN A 240 13.40 -13.87 25.00
C GLN A 240 14.58 -13.08 25.60
N ALA A 241 14.96 -11.97 25.01
CA ALA A 241 15.98 -11.06 25.53
C ALA A 241 15.51 -10.20 26.73
N GLY A 242 14.32 -10.48 27.28
CA GLY A 242 13.80 -9.79 28.47
C GLY A 242 13.11 -8.45 28.17
N VAL A 243 12.96 -8.06 26.92
CA VAL A 243 12.19 -6.87 26.56
C VAL A 243 10.71 -7.16 26.82
N ARG A 244 10.12 -6.51 27.82
CA ARG A 244 8.80 -6.87 28.36
C ARG A 244 7.63 -6.36 27.54
N THR A 245 7.70 -5.14 27.04
CA THR A 245 6.62 -4.50 26.28
C THR A 245 7.15 -3.77 25.06
N ASN A 246 6.31 -3.66 24.04
CA ASN A 246 6.46 -2.68 22.98
C ASN A 246 5.64 -1.44 23.36
N GLU A 247 5.97 -0.32 22.76
CA GLU A 247 5.12 0.85 22.78
C GLU A 247 4.03 0.72 21.71
N VAL A 248 2.81 1.14 22.02
CA VAL A 248 1.79 1.47 21.01
C VAL A 248 1.77 2.99 20.90
N PRO A 249 2.31 3.56 19.82
CA PRO A 249 2.40 5.00 19.69
C PRO A 249 1.02 5.67 19.70
N PRO A 250 0.81 6.73 20.48
CA PRO A 250 -0.41 7.52 20.44
C PRO A 250 -0.75 8.00 19.03
N VAL A 251 -2.03 7.98 18.69
CA VAL A 251 -2.58 8.52 17.45
C VAL A 251 -2.92 9.99 17.68
N LEU A 252 -2.32 10.89 16.92
CA LEU A 252 -2.57 12.32 16.98
C LEU A 252 -3.62 12.78 15.96
N TRP A 253 -3.66 12.09 14.83
CA TRP A 253 -4.60 12.31 13.74
C TRP A 253 -4.83 11.01 12.99
N ALA A 254 -6.04 10.82 12.49
CA ALA A 254 -6.33 9.74 11.56
C ALA A 254 -7.46 10.10 10.59
N ARG A 255 -7.45 9.42 9.46
CA ARG A 255 -8.48 9.44 8.43
C ARG A 255 -8.71 8.02 7.94
N THR A 256 -9.97 7.64 7.81
CA THR A 256 -10.37 6.36 7.24
C THR A 256 -11.10 6.60 5.93
N LEU A 257 -10.78 5.78 4.91
CA LEU A 257 -11.46 5.77 3.62
C LEU A 257 -11.96 4.34 3.38
N ASP A 258 -13.27 4.21 3.25
CA ASP A 258 -14.00 2.94 3.21
C ASP A 258 -14.37 2.56 1.77
N PHE A 259 -13.99 1.35 1.35
CA PHE A 259 -14.28 0.77 0.05
C PHE A 259 -15.11 -0.53 0.15
N GLY A 260 -15.70 -0.78 1.32
CA GLY A 260 -16.44 -2.01 1.63
C GLY A 260 -15.49 -3.12 2.10
N ASP A 261 -14.96 -3.91 1.17
CA ASP A 261 -14.06 -5.03 1.48
C ASP A 261 -12.65 -4.59 1.91
N ALA A 262 -12.31 -3.33 1.74
CA ALA A 262 -11.03 -2.76 2.16
C ALA A 262 -11.20 -1.37 2.76
N VAL A 263 -10.35 -1.04 3.73
CA VAL A 263 -10.25 0.28 4.38
C VAL A 263 -8.82 0.77 4.31
N LEU A 264 -8.64 1.98 3.78
CA LEU A 264 -7.38 2.72 3.92
C LEU A 264 -7.43 3.53 5.22
N LEU A 265 -6.48 3.29 6.10
CA LEU A 265 -6.31 3.98 7.38
C LEU A 265 -5.02 4.79 7.32
N LEU A 266 -5.15 6.10 7.31
CA LEU A 266 -4.05 7.05 7.39
C LEU A 266 -3.96 7.58 8.81
N MET A 267 -2.76 7.61 9.39
CA MET A 267 -2.55 8.05 10.78
C MET A 267 -1.28 8.87 10.91
N LEU A 268 -1.31 9.82 11.83
CA LEU A 268 -0.13 10.43 12.42
C LEU A 268 0.04 9.89 13.84
N GLN A 269 1.18 9.29 14.11
CA GLN A 269 1.51 8.68 15.40
C GLN A 269 2.77 9.30 15.98
N GLN A 270 2.80 9.42 17.31
CA GLN A 270 3.94 9.98 18.06
C GLN A 270 4.43 8.96 19.07
N PRO A 271 5.57 8.27 18.84
CA PRO A 271 6.20 7.42 19.85
C PRO A 271 6.63 8.23 21.07
N TYR A 272 6.61 7.60 22.24
CA TYR A 272 7.09 8.21 23.48
C TYR A 272 8.56 8.63 23.41
N LYS A 273 9.39 7.76 22.83
CA LYS A 273 10.80 8.04 22.49
C LYS A 273 11.00 7.75 21.01
N GLY A 274 10.98 8.77 20.19
CA GLY A 274 11.18 8.61 18.74
C GLY A 274 10.56 9.75 17.94
N GLN A 275 10.80 9.70 16.65
CA GLN A 275 10.23 10.67 15.72
C GLN A 275 8.76 10.36 15.46
N PRO A 276 7.91 11.37 15.35
CA PRO A 276 6.56 11.19 14.82
C PRO A 276 6.62 10.63 13.41
N TYR A 277 5.57 9.95 12.99
CA TYR A 277 5.50 9.39 11.65
C TYR A 277 4.08 9.34 11.12
N TYR A 278 3.95 9.46 9.82
CA TYR A 278 2.74 9.07 9.12
C TYR A 278 2.73 7.57 8.84
N ALA A 279 1.57 6.97 9.02
CA ALA A 279 1.32 5.59 8.64
C ALA A 279 0.18 5.52 7.63
N ALA A 280 0.39 4.79 6.53
CA ALA A 280 -0.66 4.35 5.62
C ALA A 280 -0.83 2.84 5.75
N ARG A 281 -2.03 2.40 6.15
CA ARG A 281 -2.35 0.99 6.33
C ARG A 281 -3.58 0.61 5.53
N ILE A 282 -3.51 -0.53 4.84
CA ILE A 282 -4.66 -1.12 4.15
C ILE A 282 -5.12 -2.33 4.95
N TYR A 283 -6.38 -2.31 5.34
CA TYR A 283 -7.08 -3.41 5.98
C TYR A 283 -8.07 -4.03 5.02
N VAL A 284 -8.09 -5.35 4.93
CA VAL A 284 -8.93 -6.11 4.01
C VAL A 284 -9.83 -7.04 4.80
N ASN A 285 -11.13 -7.02 4.50
CA ASN A 285 -12.09 -7.94 5.11
C ASN A 285 -11.84 -9.37 4.62
N ARG A 286 -11.61 -10.27 5.56
CA ARG A 286 -11.54 -11.70 5.36
C ARG A 286 -12.46 -12.37 6.38
N ASP A 287 -13.57 -12.90 5.89
CA ASP A 287 -14.55 -13.64 6.72
C ASP A 287 -15.03 -12.83 7.94
N GLY A 288 -15.31 -11.54 7.72
CA GLY A 288 -15.83 -10.64 8.75
C GLY A 288 -14.79 -9.98 9.65
N ARG A 289 -13.48 -10.27 9.43
CA ARG A 289 -12.37 -9.64 10.14
C ARG A 289 -11.52 -8.81 9.18
N TYR A 290 -11.13 -7.63 9.61
CA TYR A 290 -10.21 -6.78 8.85
C TYR A 290 -8.76 -7.11 9.18
N GLN A 291 -8.02 -7.68 8.22
CA GLN A 291 -6.62 -8.02 8.36
C GLN A 291 -5.74 -7.00 7.62
N MET A 292 -4.63 -6.61 8.25
CA MET A 292 -3.66 -5.69 7.66
C MET A 292 -2.93 -6.34 6.49
N ALA A 293 -3.07 -5.75 5.31
CA ALA A 293 -2.40 -6.16 4.08
C ALA A 293 -1.15 -5.34 3.79
N VAL A 294 -1.13 -4.07 4.25
CA VAL A 294 -0.03 -3.12 4.02
C VAL A 294 0.14 -2.24 5.25
N SER A 295 1.39 -1.92 5.58
CA SER A 295 1.77 -0.91 6.57
C SER A 295 3.01 -0.17 6.10
N TYR A 296 2.86 1.11 5.76
CA TYR A 296 3.94 2.03 5.39
C TYR A 296 4.08 3.10 6.44
N HIS A 297 5.32 3.38 6.88
CA HIS A 297 5.61 4.40 7.87
C HIS A 297 6.70 5.34 7.36
N THR A 298 6.39 6.64 7.33
CA THR A 298 7.36 7.70 6.98
C THR A 298 7.56 8.60 8.20
N ALA A 299 8.77 8.58 8.77
CA ALA A 299 9.13 9.43 9.89
C ALA A 299 9.16 10.90 9.45
N ILE A 300 8.77 11.80 10.37
CA ILE A 300 8.78 13.24 10.18
C ILE A 300 9.59 13.91 11.28
N ALA A 301 10.11 15.11 11.00
CA ALA A 301 10.96 15.83 11.95
C ALA A 301 10.21 16.29 13.21
N SER A 302 8.96 16.72 13.04
CA SER A 302 8.10 17.22 14.13
C SER A 302 6.64 17.00 13.82
N VAL A 303 5.81 17.02 14.87
CA VAL A 303 4.35 16.95 14.72
C VAL A 303 3.85 18.25 14.09
N PRO A 304 3.05 18.18 13.00
CA PRO A 304 2.47 19.37 12.37
C PRO A 304 1.47 20.09 13.30
N ASP A 305 1.39 21.41 13.20
CA ASP A 305 0.53 22.26 14.04
C ASP A 305 -0.95 21.86 14.01
N PHE A 306 -1.46 21.43 12.86
CA PHE A 306 -2.86 21.00 12.74
C PHE A 306 -3.19 19.79 13.64
N ALA A 307 -2.21 18.94 13.95
CA ALA A 307 -2.39 17.78 14.80
C ALA A 307 -2.23 18.14 16.29
N LEU A 308 -1.42 19.14 16.62
CA LEU A 308 -1.24 19.61 18.00
C LEU A 308 -2.53 20.19 18.59
N SER A 309 -3.34 20.87 17.77
CA SER A 309 -4.61 21.46 18.19
C SER A 309 -5.71 20.44 18.51
N LYS A 310 -5.53 19.17 18.11
CA LYS A 310 -6.49 18.07 18.32
C LYS A 310 -6.06 17.09 19.41
N GLN A 311 -4.97 17.36 20.12
CA GLN A 311 -4.54 16.49 21.21
C GLN A 311 -5.62 16.43 22.29
N LEU A 312 -5.92 15.22 22.75
CA LEU A 312 -6.78 15.02 23.92
C LEU A 312 -6.11 15.69 25.12
N PRO A 313 -6.86 16.41 25.97
CA PRO A 313 -6.28 17.00 27.17
C PRO A 313 -5.60 15.92 28.01
N ALA A 314 -4.38 16.20 28.46
CA ALA A 314 -3.69 15.37 29.42
C ALA A 314 -4.58 15.27 30.68
N LYS A 315 -4.99 14.06 31.06
CA LYS A 315 -5.70 13.81 32.31
C LYS A 315 -4.72 13.44 33.38
#